data_ce3d439c807f7ec69cd9ab7108097253
#
_entry.id   ce3d439c807f7ec69cd9ab7108097253
#
_cell.length_a   1.000
_cell.length_b   1.000
_cell.length_c   1.000
_cell.angle_alpha   90.00
_cell.angle_beta   90.00
_cell.angle_gamma   90.00
#
_symmetry.space_group_name_H-M   'P 1'
#
loop_
_entity.id
_entity.type
_entity.pdbx_description
1 polymer ?
#
loop_
_entity_poly.entity_id
_entity_poly.type
_entity_poly.pdbx_seq_one_letter_code
_entity_poly.pdbx_strand_id
1 'polypeptide(L)'
;MRTHYNILWYCMLCILLCNCSHTKKTLFAVNEADSVFLIVGSYSKAQDEGIKVFSFNQQTGGFTYRNGCSDIANPSFLCASKDGGRIYAVSEVGGPDAAAHSLTFRADDASLTWTGSSPTHGSAPCHIALSPSENFLYTANYMGGSISEFPLTAEGE
;
A
#
# COMPACT_ATOMS: atom_id res chain seq x y z
N MET A 1 57.11 -51.19 26.11
CA MET A 1 55.63 -51.21 26.07
C MET A 1 55.13 -49.94 26.72
N ARG A 2 54.86 -48.91 25.93
CA ARG A 2 54.17 -47.70 26.38
C ARG A 2 53.33 -47.20 25.20
N THR A 3 52.11 -47.54 25.23
CA THR A 3 50.85 -46.90 24.97
C THR A 3 50.83 -45.71 24.00
N HIS A 4 50.44 -46.00 22.75
CA HIS A 4 50.11 -45.05 21.68
C HIS A 4 48.58 -44.85 21.53
N TYR A 5 47.85 -44.74 22.61
CA TYR A 5 46.40 -44.67 22.54
C TYR A 5 45.77 -43.27 22.84
N ASN A 6 46.61 -42.25 23.11
CA ASN A 6 46.07 -40.95 23.56
C ASN A 6 45.95 -39.86 22.52
N ILE A 7 46.38 -40.08 21.28
CA ILE A 7 46.35 -39.02 20.23
C ILE A 7 45.07 -39.12 19.39
N LEU A 8 44.51 -40.30 19.20
CA LEU A 8 43.29 -40.46 18.37
C LEU A 8 42.00 -39.96 19.06
N TRP A 9 41.98 -39.95 20.39
CA TRP A 9 40.77 -39.49 21.11
C TRP A 9 40.63 -37.98 21.16
N TYR A 10 41.75 -37.23 21.11
CA TYR A 10 41.67 -35.78 21.08
C TYR A 10 41.28 -35.21 19.71
N CYS A 11 41.59 -35.90 18.62
CA CYS A 11 41.12 -35.48 17.28
C CYS A 11 39.63 -35.75 17.05
N MET A 12 39.06 -36.78 17.70
CA MET A 12 37.65 -37.09 17.55
C MET A 12 36.74 -36.16 18.37
N LEU A 13 37.26 -35.59 19.46
CA LEU A 13 36.53 -34.64 20.29
C LEU A 13 36.49 -33.22 19.68
N CYS A 14 37.49 -32.86 18.89
CA CYS A 14 37.50 -31.58 18.17
C CYS A 14 36.56 -31.54 16.97
N ILE A 15 36.22 -32.70 16.37
CA ILE A 15 35.27 -32.74 15.22
C ILE A 15 33.82 -32.65 15.70
N LEU A 16 33.53 -32.97 16.95
CA LEU A 16 32.17 -32.89 17.53
C LEU A 16 31.80 -31.48 18.04
N LEU A 17 32.74 -30.54 18.14
CA LEU A 17 32.48 -29.20 18.61
C LEU A 17 32.42 -28.15 17.46
N CYS A 18 32.63 -28.54 16.20
CA CYS A 18 32.43 -27.69 15.05
C CYS A 18 31.05 -27.95 14.44
N ASN A 19 30.01 -28.10 15.26
CA ASN A 19 28.63 -27.83 14.86
C ASN A 19 28.47 -26.34 14.81
N CYS A 20 28.94 -25.78 13.71
CA CYS A 20 28.49 -24.47 13.23
C CYS A 20 26.97 -24.54 13.18
N SER A 21 26.30 -23.90 14.15
CA SER A 21 24.87 -23.71 14.14
C SER A 21 24.51 -23.02 12.84
N HIS A 22 24.20 -23.81 11.81
CA HIS A 22 23.36 -23.32 10.75
C HIS A 22 22.03 -23.01 11.44
N THR A 23 21.89 -21.77 11.88
CA THR A 23 20.60 -21.21 12.17
C THR A 23 19.80 -21.41 10.89
N LYS A 24 19.01 -22.48 10.84
CA LYS A 24 17.99 -22.61 9.83
C LYS A 24 17.15 -21.34 10.00
N LYS A 25 17.36 -20.35 9.14
CA LYS A 25 16.40 -19.30 8.92
C LYS A 25 15.14 -20.07 8.54
N THR A 26 14.25 -20.27 9.50
CA THR A 26 12.92 -20.76 9.24
C THR A 26 12.30 -19.66 8.40
N LEU A 27 12.29 -19.84 7.08
CA LEU A 27 11.42 -19.06 6.23
C LEU A 27 10.02 -19.44 6.70
N PHE A 28 9.44 -18.56 7.52
CA PHE A 28 8.00 -18.63 7.75
C PHE A 28 7.39 -18.40 6.37
N ALA A 29 6.74 -19.42 5.83
CA ALA A 29 5.89 -19.24 4.70
C ALA A 29 4.86 -18.19 5.12
N VAL A 30 4.93 -17.00 4.52
CA VAL A 30 3.93 -15.93 4.73
C VAL A 30 2.63 -16.52 4.23
N ASN A 31 1.71 -16.81 5.13
CA ASN A 31 0.37 -17.22 4.74
C ASN A 31 -0.30 -15.99 4.12
N GLU A 32 -0.63 -16.05 2.84
CA GLU A 32 -1.30 -14.94 2.13
C GLU A 32 -2.64 -14.59 2.79
N ALA A 33 -3.26 -15.55 3.48
CA ALA A 33 -4.50 -15.33 4.26
C ALA A 33 -4.35 -14.30 5.39
N ASP A 34 -3.13 -14.01 5.86
CA ASP A 34 -2.86 -13.01 6.90
C ASP A 34 -2.47 -11.63 6.32
N SER A 35 -2.52 -11.47 5.01
CA SER A 35 -2.14 -10.24 4.33
C SER A 35 -3.35 -9.42 3.90
N VAL A 36 -3.25 -8.11 4.07
CA VAL A 36 -4.20 -7.12 3.54
C VAL A 36 -3.49 -6.18 2.58
N PHE A 37 -4.24 -5.52 1.70
CA PHE A 37 -3.68 -4.46 0.89
C PHE A 37 -3.65 -3.15 1.66
N LEU A 38 -2.52 -2.46 1.56
CA LEU A 38 -2.32 -1.11 2.06
C LEU A 38 -2.13 -0.19 0.85
N ILE A 39 -3.06 0.74 0.64
CA ILE A 39 -3.00 1.74 -0.42
C ILE A 39 -2.60 3.06 0.20
N VAL A 40 -1.52 3.65 -0.28
CA VAL A 40 -0.88 4.83 0.33
C VAL A 40 -0.78 5.93 -0.71
N GLY A 41 -1.36 7.09 -0.39
CA GLY A 41 -1.17 8.33 -1.13
C GLY A 41 0.02 9.15 -0.60
N SER A 42 0.52 10.08 -1.38
CA SER A 42 1.66 10.90 -1.00
C SER A 42 1.61 12.29 -1.64
N TYR A 43 2.40 13.23 -1.10
CA TYR A 43 2.73 14.45 -1.83
C TYR A 43 3.80 14.13 -2.87
N SER A 44 3.45 14.23 -4.14
CA SER A 44 4.31 13.86 -5.27
C SER A 44 3.94 14.65 -6.52
N LYS A 45 4.85 14.71 -7.48
CA LYS A 45 4.53 15.23 -8.80
C LYS A 45 3.65 14.21 -9.55
N ALA A 46 2.90 14.69 -10.55
CA ALA A 46 2.04 13.80 -11.35
C ALA A 46 2.81 12.68 -12.05
N GLN A 47 4.08 12.90 -12.44
CA GLN A 47 4.91 11.90 -13.13
C GLN A 47 5.38 10.78 -12.21
N ASP A 48 5.34 10.99 -10.88
CA ASP A 48 5.76 10.02 -9.90
C ASP A 48 4.59 9.08 -9.54
N GLU A 49 4.89 7.89 -9.05
CA GLU A 49 3.87 7.02 -8.46
C GLU A 49 3.40 7.61 -7.12
N GLY A 50 2.43 8.51 -7.18
CA GLY A 50 1.89 9.18 -6.01
C GLY A 50 1.02 8.30 -5.13
N ILE A 51 0.39 7.26 -5.71
CA ILE A 51 -0.37 6.23 -4.99
C ILE A 51 0.34 4.91 -5.15
N LYS A 52 0.58 4.21 -4.03
CA LYS A 52 1.26 2.91 -4.01
C LYS A 52 0.44 1.85 -3.30
N VAL A 53 0.48 0.64 -3.83
CA VAL A 53 -0.16 -0.55 -3.27
C VAL A 53 0.90 -1.47 -2.69
N PHE A 54 0.70 -1.87 -1.45
CA PHE A 54 1.53 -2.85 -0.75
C PHE A 54 0.66 -4.00 -0.26
N SER A 55 1.20 -5.22 -0.24
CA SER A 55 0.67 -6.27 0.62
C SER A 55 1.28 -6.12 2.01
N PHE A 56 0.45 -6.07 3.03
CA PHE A 56 0.85 -5.90 4.43
C PHE A 56 0.50 -7.16 5.22
N ASN A 57 1.50 -7.79 5.80
CA ASN A 57 1.30 -8.95 6.66
C ASN A 57 1.02 -8.50 8.09
N GLN A 58 -0.18 -8.77 8.58
CA GLN A 58 -0.65 -8.32 9.88
C GLN A 58 0.03 -9.02 11.07
N GLN A 59 0.63 -10.20 10.86
CA GLN A 59 1.32 -10.96 11.90
C GLN A 59 2.76 -10.48 12.10
N THR A 60 3.44 -10.18 10.99
CA THR A 60 4.87 -9.84 11.02
C THR A 60 5.14 -8.34 10.94
N GLY A 61 4.15 -7.53 10.52
CA GLY A 61 4.31 -6.11 10.21
C GLY A 61 5.09 -5.85 8.91
N GLY A 62 5.44 -6.90 8.17
CA GLY A 62 6.13 -6.78 6.89
C GLY A 62 5.22 -6.28 5.78
N PHE A 63 5.75 -5.46 4.88
CA PHE A 63 5.03 -5.02 3.69
C PHE A 63 5.89 -5.18 2.45
N THR A 64 5.23 -5.46 1.33
CA THR A 64 5.86 -5.66 0.03
C THR A 64 5.15 -4.81 -1.00
N TYR A 65 5.91 -4.00 -1.75
CA TYR A 65 5.37 -3.23 -2.87
C TYR A 65 4.79 -4.17 -3.94
N ARG A 66 3.61 -3.80 -4.44
CA ARG A 66 2.88 -4.58 -5.45
C ARG A 66 2.66 -3.78 -6.74
N ASN A 67 2.24 -2.53 -6.61
CA ASN A 67 1.88 -1.69 -7.76
C ASN A 67 1.86 -0.21 -7.37
N GLY A 68 1.75 0.69 -8.37
CA GLY A 68 1.58 2.12 -8.18
C GLY A 68 0.79 2.77 -9.31
N CYS A 69 0.31 3.98 -9.05
CA CYS A 69 -0.38 4.83 -10.02
C CYS A 69 0.27 6.20 -10.05
N SER A 70 0.58 6.66 -11.27
CA SER A 70 1.03 8.02 -11.60
C SER A 70 -0.11 8.88 -12.15
N ASP A 71 0.23 10.03 -12.71
CA ASP A 71 -0.66 10.99 -13.36
C ASP A 71 -1.64 11.74 -12.44
N ILE A 72 -1.46 11.62 -11.11
CA ILE A 72 -2.17 12.39 -10.09
C ILE A 72 -1.16 13.16 -9.26
N ALA A 73 -1.24 14.49 -9.26
CA ALA A 73 -0.37 15.34 -8.47
C ALA A 73 -0.88 15.41 -7.02
N ASN A 74 0.01 15.22 -6.05
CA ASN A 74 -0.29 15.27 -4.62
C ASN A 74 -1.55 14.47 -4.23
N PRO A 75 -1.66 13.15 -4.50
CA PRO A 75 -2.77 12.33 -4.03
C PRO A 75 -2.64 12.07 -2.52
N SER A 76 -2.79 13.12 -1.73
CA SER A 76 -2.47 13.16 -0.30
C SER A 76 -3.50 12.45 0.57
N PHE A 77 -4.75 12.33 0.10
CA PHE A 77 -5.83 11.66 0.81
C PHE A 77 -6.64 10.74 -0.10
N LEU A 78 -7.01 9.58 0.46
CA LEU A 78 -7.72 8.52 -0.26
C LEU A 78 -8.90 8.02 0.58
N CYS A 79 -9.95 7.54 -0.10
CA CYS A 79 -10.96 6.69 0.52
C CYS A 79 -11.29 5.50 -0.42
N ALA A 80 -11.85 4.44 0.15
CA ALA A 80 -12.24 3.24 -0.59
C ALA A 80 -13.75 3.01 -0.48
N SER A 81 -14.34 2.37 -1.50
CA SER A 81 -15.67 1.80 -1.44
C SER A 81 -15.73 0.65 -0.43
N LYS A 82 -16.92 0.29 0.03
CA LYS A 82 -17.12 -0.80 1.02
C LYS A 82 -16.65 -2.15 0.52
N ASP A 83 -16.76 -2.40 -0.77
CA ASP A 83 -16.29 -3.63 -1.41
C ASP A 83 -14.77 -3.63 -1.69
N GLY A 84 -14.11 -2.46 -1.49
CA GLY A 84 -12.69 -2.28 -1.76
C GLY A 84 -12.30 -2.24 -3.24
N GLY A 85 -13.28 -2.32 -4.14
CA GLY A 85 -13.03 -2.34 -5.59
C GLY A 85 -12.77 -0.97 -6.19
N ARG A 86 -13.08 0.11 -5.47
CA ARG A 86 -12.88 1.49 -5.91
C ARG A 86 -12.12 2.29 -4.89
N ILE A 87 -11.21 3.10 -5.41
CA ILE A 87 -10.40 4.04 -4.63
C ILE A 87 -10.66 5.43 -5.19
N TYR A 88 -10.85 6.38 -4.30
CA TYR A 88 -10.98 7.79 -4.66
C TYR A 88 -9.83 8.56 -4.03
N ALA A 89 -9.26 9.48 -4.79
CA ALA A 89 -8.11 10.28 -4.38
C ALA A 89 -8.37 11.77 -4.65
N VAL A 90 -7.80 12.63 -3.85
CA VAL A 90 -7.71 14.05 -4.18
C VAL A 90 -6.47 14.34 -5.03
N SER A 91 -6.50 15.41 -5.83
CA SER A 91 -5.32 16.12 -6.30
C SER A 91 -5.20 17.39 -5.46
N GLU A 92 -4.38 17.35 -4.37
CA GLU A 92 -4.24 18.47 -3.44
C GLU A 92 -3.35 19.56 -4.03
N VAL A 93 -3.89 20.26 -5.00
CA VAL A 93 -3.23 21.37 -5.68
C VAL A 93 -4.16 22.59 -5.75
N GLY A 94 -3.61 23.75 -6.09
CA GLY A 94 -4.40 24.96 -6.29
C GLY A 94 -4.91 25.09 -7.73
N GLY A 95 -5.97 25.89 -7.89
CA GLY A 95 -6.48 26.25 -9.22
C GLY A 95 -7.27 25.15 -9.93
N PRO A 96 -7.27 25.17 -11.28
CA PRO A 96 -8.14 24.28 -12.07
C PRO A 96 -7.75 22.80 -12.01
N ASP A 97 -6.54 22.49 -11.58
CA ASP A 97 -6.03 21.11 -11.48
C ASP A 97 -6.45 20.42 -10.17
N ALA A 98 -7.11 21.16 -9.25
CA ALA A 98 -7.69 20.62 -8.03
C ALA A 98 -8.87 19.71 -8.38
N ALA A 99 -8.76 18.41 -8.12
CA ALA A 99 -9.70 17.41 -8.58
C ALA A 99 -9.94 16.28 -7.57
N ALA A 100 -11.07 15.60 -7.73
CA ALA A 100 -11.31 14.25 -7.21
C ALA A 100 -11.08 13.26 -8.36
N HIS A 101 -10.39 12.17 -8.05
CA HIS A 101 -10.06 11.10 -8.99
C HIS A 101 -10.72 9.80 -8.57
N SER A 102 -11.13 9.01 -9.56
CA SER A 102 -11.66 7.66 -9.40
C SER A 102 -10.66 6.64 -9.95
N LEU A 103 -10.45 5.55 -9.22
CA LEU A 103 -9.57 4.43 -9.61
C LEU A 103 -10.28 3.11 -9.31
N THR A 104 -10.08 2.12 -10.16
CA THR A 104 -10.48 0.73 -9.91
C THR A 104 -9.32 -0.03 -9.32
N PHE A 105 -9.56 -0.74 -8.23
CA PHE A 105 -8.60 -1.64 -7.60
C PHE A 105 -9.02 -3.09 -7.80
N ARG A 106 -8.07 -3.95 -8.18
CA ARG A 106 -8.25 -5.40 -8.33
C ARG A 106 -7.32 -6.13 -7.37
N ALA A 107 -7.91 -6.93 -6.47
CA ALA A 107 -7.15 -7.65 -5.46
C ALA A 107 -6.39 -8.88 -6.00
N ASP A 108 -6.83 -9.46 -7.13
CA ASP A 108 -6.22 -10.66 -7.73
C ASP A 108 -4.78 -10.41 -8.22
N ASP A 109 -4.50 -9.23 -8.75
CA ASP A 109 -3.18 -8.83 -9.25
C ASP A 109 -2.62 -7.56 -8.60
N ALA A 110 -3.35 -6.99 -7.63
CA ALA A 110 -3.07 -5.72 -6.96
C ALA A 110 -3.00 -4.52 -7.93
N SER A 111 -3.67 -4.60 -9.07
CA SER A 111 -3.67 -3.51 -10.05
C SER A 111 -4.53 -2.35 -9.56
N LEU A 112 -4.07 -1.13 -9.87
CA LEU A 112 -4.76 0.12 -9.62
C LEU A 112 -4.83 0.89 -10.94
N THR A 113 -6.03 1.12 -11.45
CA THR A 113 -6.26 1.76 -12.74
C THR A 113 -7.06 3.03 -12.55
N TRP A 114 -6.52 4.15 -13.02
CA TRP A 114 -7.25 5.42 -13.07
C TRP A 114 -8.42 5.33 -14.06
N THR A 115 -9.62 5.77 -13.65
CA THR A 115 -10.84 5.71 -14.47
C THR A 115 -11.41 7.07 -14.80
N GLY A 116 -11.14 8.09 -13.99
CA GLY A 116 -11.66 9.42 -14.27
C GLY A 116 -11.27 10.46 -13.22
N SER A 117 -11.63 11.71 -13.52
CA SER A 117 -11.49 12.82 -12.58
C SER A 117 -12.57 13.88 -12.81
N SER A 118 -12.90 14.59 -11.73
CA SER A 118 -13.81 15.74 -11.73
C SER A 118 -13.18 16.90 -10.97
N PRO A 119 -13.17 18.13 -11.54
CA PRO A 119 -12.63 19.29 -10.85
C PRO A 119 -13.46 19.59 -9.59
N THR A 120 -12.78 19.94 -8.50
CA THR A 120 -13.46 20.29 -7.24
C THR A 120 -14.11 21.68 -7.29
N HIS A 121 -13.73 22.52 -8.25
CA HIS A 121 -14.08 23.95 -8.27
C HIS A 121 -13.72 24.69 -6.97
N GLY A 122 -12.86 24.07 -6.16
CA GLY A 122 -12.26 24.60 -4.94
C GLY A 122 -10.74 24.66 -5.08
N SER A 123 -10.05 24.77 -3.95
CA SER A 123 -8.57 24.84 -3.96
C SER A 123 -8.00 24.00 -2.81
N ALA A 124 -6.97 23.22 -3.12
CA ALA A 124 -6.29 22.30 -2.21
C ALA A 124 -7.27 21.36 -1.49
N PRO A 125 -7.94 20.43 -2.20
CA PRO A 125 -8.76 19.40 -1.57
C PRO A 125 -7.84 18.49 -0.74
N CYS A 126 -8.01 18.49 0.58
CA CYS A 126 -7.15 17.76 1.50
C CYS A 126 -7.84 16.57 2.18
N HIS A 127 -9.12 16.36 1.90
CA HIS A 127 -9.89 15.23 2.41
C HIS A 127 -10.94 14.80 1.38
N ILE A 128 -11.18 13.49 1.29
CA ILE A 128 -12.20 12.91 0.43
C ILE A 128 -12.95 11.82 1.18
N ALA A 129 -14.27 11.73 1.03
CA ALA A 129 -15.10 10.74 1.70
C ALA A 129 -16.34 10.39 0.89
N LEU A 130 -16.75 9.12 0.97
CA LEU A 130 -18.03 8.64 0.43
C LEU A 130 -19.18 8.91 1.40
N SER A 131 -20.36 9.15 0.86
CA SER A 131 -21.60 9.08 1.63
C SER A 131 -21.83 7.65 2.15
N PRO A 132 -22.63 7.44 3.21
CA PRO A 132 -22.93 6.09 3.71
C PRO A 132 -23.59 5.16 2.68
N SER A 133 -24.33 5.72 1.71
CA SER A 133 -24.94 4.99 0.60
C SER A 133 -24.04 4.82 -0.62
N GLU A 134 -22.85 5.46 -0.59
CA GLU A 134 -21.90 5.51 -1.73
C GLU A 134 -22.46 6.12 -3.03
N ASN A 135 -23.54 6.90 -2.92
CA ASN A 135 -24.11 7.61 -4.06
C ASN A 135 -23.47 8.99 -4.29
N PHE A 136 -22.70 9.45 -3.32
CA PHE A 136 -22.03 10.75 -3.37
C PHE A 136 -20.61 10.66 -2.83
N LEU A 137 -19.73 11.43 -3.44
CA LEU A 137 -18.36 11.67 -3.00
C LEU A 137 -18.22 13.13 -2.60
N TYR A 138 -17.52 13.41 -1.51
CA TYR A 138 -17.29 14.75 -0.99
C TYR A 138 -15.82 15.05 -0.88
N THR A 139 -15.42 16.28 -1.19
CA THR A 139 -14.08 16.79 -0.89
C THR A 139 -14.16 18.03 0.00
N ALA A 140 -13.22 18.16 0.94
CA ALA A 140 -13.00 19.39 1.68
C ALA A 140 -11.84 20.16 1.05
N ASN A 141 -12.13 21.36 0.55
CA ASN A 141 -11.17 22.22 -0.15
C ASN A 141 -10.57 23.22 0.86
N TYR A 142 -9.40 22.89 1.41
CA TYR A 142 -8.78 23.63 2.52
C TYR A 142 -8.54 25.11 2.19
N MET A 143 -7.85 25.37 1.08
CA MET A 143 -7.52 26.77 0.70
C MET A 143 -8.74 27.50 0.14
N GLY A 144 -9.73 26.79 -0.39
CA GLY A 144 -10.98 27.37 -0.91
C GLY A 144 -12.03 27.63 0.17
N GLY A 145 -11.89 27.01 1.37
CA GLY A 145 -12.88 27.09 2.44
C GLY A 145 -14.27 26.56 2.04
N SER A 146 -14.30 25.53 1.17
CA SER A 146 -15.53 25.00 0.57
C SER A 146 -15.57 23.47 0.60
N ILE A 147 -16.75 22.91 0.33
CA ILE A 147 -16.95 21.47 0.12
C ILE A 147 -17.47 21.30 -1.30
N SER A 148 -16.96 20.29 -2.00
CA SER A 148 -17.51 19.86 -3.29
C SER A 148 -18.22 18.53 -3.12
N GLU A 149 -19.36 18.36 -3.79
CA GLU A 149 -20.16 17.15 -3.83
C GLU A 149 -20.21 16.63 -5.27
N PHE A 150 -20.01 15.35 -5.43
CA PHE A 150 -20.04 14.66 -6.71
C PHE A 150 -21.06 13.51 -6.63
N PRO A 151 -22.14 13.52 -7.42
CA PRO A 151 -22.98 12.35 -7.56
C PRO A 151 -22.21 11.24 -8.26
N LEU A 152 -22.29 10.02 -7.73
CA LEU A 152 -21.64 8.85 -8.31
C LEU A 152 -22.67 8.04 -9.12
N THR A 153 -22.26 7.54 -10.27
CA THR A 153 -23.01 6.56 -11.05
C THR A 153 -23.01 5.20 -10.34
N ALA A 154 -23.78 4.23 -10.84
CA ALA A 154 -23.74 2.86 -10.33
C ALA A 154 -22.36 2.21 -10.49
N GLU A 155 -21.59 2.68 -11.48
CA GLU A 155 -20.20 2.29 -11.73
C GLU A 155 -19.21 3.01 -10.80
N GLY A 156 -19.66 4.03 -10.02
CA GLY A 156 -18.86 4.80 -9.09
C GLY A 156 -17.97 5.86 -9.74
N GLU A 157 -18.44 6.40 -10.85
CA GLU A 157 -17.79 7.50 -11.59
C GLU A 157 -18.57 8.79 -11.46
#